data_879e73ea1da9f8a7be7dd8556df6da28
#
_entry.id   879e73ea1da9f8a7be7dd8556df6da28
#
_cell.length_a   1.000
_cell.length_b   1.000
_cell.length_c   1.000
_cell.angle_alpha   90.00
_cell.angle_beta   90.00
_cell.angle_gamma   90.00
#
_symmetry.space_group_name_H-M   'P 1'
#
loop_
_entity.id
_entity.type
_entity.pdbx_description
1 polymer ?
#
loop_
_entity_poly.entity_id
_entity_poly.type
_entity_poly.pdbx_seq_one_letter_code
_entity_poly.pdbx_strand_id
1 'polypeptide(L)' 'MDEKQGLLGLRMIRKKKKYSQLKVASDLNISREALSYYETGKRNPDLQMLRKLSEYFNVSIDFLVNGEEFRER' A
#
# COMPACT_ATOMS: atom_id res chain seq x y z
N MET A 1 -6.87 20.64 -6.43
CA MET A 1 -7.01 19.95 -6.54
C MET A 1 -6.61 18.95 -6.18
N ASP A 2 -6.80 18.34 -5.75
CA ASP A 2 -6.32 17.42 -5.34
C ASP A 2 -6.67 16.25 -5.80
N GLU A 3 -5.97 15.67 -6.45
CA GLU A 3 -6.16 14.50 -6.83
C GLU A 3 -5.95 13.52 -5.83
N LYS A 4 -6.67 12.55 -5.62
CA LYS A 4 -6.38 11.53 -4.74
C LYS A 4 -5.31 10.73 -5.25
N GLN A 5 -4.27 10.59 -4.51
CA GLN A 5 -3.20 9.75 -4.89
C GLN A 5 -3.29 8.55 -4.03
N GLY A 6 -3.10 7.39 -4.50
CA GLY A 6 -3.08 6.19 -3.70
C GLY A 6 -1.85 6.09 -2.85
N LEU A 7 -1.64 4.92 -2.27
CA LEU A 7 -0.46 4.65 -1.48
C LEU A 7 0.69 4.36 -2.44
N LEU A 8 1.49 5.38 -2.70
CA LEU A 8 2.56 5.26 -3.69
C LEU A 8 3.54 4.15 -3.34
N GLY A 9 3.90 4.06 -2.09
CA GLY A 9 4.87 3.05 -1.69
C GLY A 9 4.32 1.65 -1.74
N LEU A 10 3.01 1.50 -1.58
CA LEU A 10 2.38 0.19 -1.65
C LEU A 10 2.60 -0.42 -3.03
N ARG A 11 2.30 0.35 -4.06
CA ARG A 11 2.48 -0.15 -5.41
C ARG A 11 3.96 -0.39 -5.71
N MET A 12 4.81 0.52 -5.24
CA MET A 12 6.25 0.39 -5.48
C MET A 12 6.82 -0.88 -4.88
N ILE A 13 6.51 -1.14 -3.60
CA ILE A 13 7.09 -2.30 -2.95
C ILE A 13 6.51 -3.59 -3.51
N ARG A 14 5.23 -3.58 -3.86
CA ARG A 14 4.63 -4.76 -4.46
C ARG A 14 5.33 -5.11 -5.76
N LYS A 15 5.55 -4.11 -6.62
CA LYS A 15 6.19 -4.34 -7.90
C LYS A 15 7.65 -4.72 -7.73
N LYS A 16 8.31 -4.14 -6.75
CA LYS A 16 9.69 -4.48 -6.51
C LYS A 16 9.82 -5.94 -6.14
N LYS A 17 8.87 -6.48 -5.39
CA LYS A 17 8.91 -7.87 -5.01
C LYS A 17 8.32 -8.77 -6.09
N LYS A 18 7.81 -8.16 -7.17
CA LYS A 18 7.24 -8.89 -8.29
C LYS A 18 6.01 -9.69 -7.89
N TYR A 19 5.24 -9.14 -6.97
CA TYR A 19 4.00 -9.77 -6.54
C TYR A 19 2.85 -9.20 -7.37
N SER A 20 1.90 -10.06 -7.74
CA SER A 20 0.70 -9.58 -8.41
C SER A 20 -0.26 -8.99 -7.37
N GLN A 21 -1.20 -8.21 -7.85
CA GLN A 21 -2.25 -7.71 -6.94
C GLN A 21 -3.03 -8.88 -6.36
N LEU A 22 -3.30 -9.89 -7.16
CA LEU A 22 -4.06 -11.03 -6.71
C LEU A 22 -3.35 -11.77 -5.57
N LYS A 23 -2.03 -11.94 -5.71
CA LYS A 23 -1.28 -12.62 -4.66
C LYS A 23 -1.34 -11.86 -3.34
N VAL A 24 -1.09 -10.56 -3.39
CA VAL A 24 -1.07 -9.76 -2.16
C VAL A 24 -2.47 -9.72 -1.54
N ALA A 25 -3.48 -9.52 -2.38
CA ALA A 25 -4.85 -9.46 -1.86
C ALA A 25 -5.23 -10.78 -1.22
N SER A 26 -4.85 -11.88 -1.84
CA SER A 26 -5.15 -13.19 -1.29
C SER A 26 -4.45 -13.39 0.05
N ASP A 27 -3.18 -13.01 0.13
CA ASP A 27 -2.42 -13.16 1.37
C ASP A 27 -3.01 -12.33 2.49
N LEU A 28 -3.57 -11.17 2.17
CA LEU A 28 -4.14 -10.28 3.16
C LEU A 28 -5.64 -10.49 3.37
N ASN A 29 -6.19 -11.44 2.63
CA ASN A 29 -7.59 -11.79 2.77
C ASN A 29 -8.51 -10.62 2.43
N ILE A 30 -8.18 -9.91 1.37
CA ILE A 30 -9.02 -8.84 0.85
C ILE A 30 -9.22 -9.09 -0.63
N SER A 31 -10.13 -8.36 -1.25
CA SER A 31 -10.36 -8.54 -2.67
C SER A 31 -9.26 -7.84 -3.47
N ARG A 32 -9.03 -8.30 -4.69
CA ARG A 32 -8.07 -7.63 -5.55
C ARG A 32 -8.51 -6.20 -5.84
N GLU A 33 -9.83 -5.97 -5.94
CA GLU A 33 -10.33 -4.64 -6.15
C GLU A 33 -10.00 -3.71 -4.99
N ALA A 34 -10.12 -4.22 -3.76
CA ALA A 34 -9.79 -3.40 -2.59
C ALA A 34 -8.33 -2.97 -2.65
N LEU A 35 -7.44 -3.90 -2.97
CA LEU A 35 -6.03 -3.57 -3.05
C LEU A 35 -5.79 -2.55 -4.16
N SER A 36 -6.42 -2.73 -5.31
CA SER A 36 -6.29 -1.79 -6.40
C SER A 36 -6.76 -0.41 -6.00
N TYR A 37 -7.85 -0.31 -5.25
CA TYR A 37 -8.36 0.97 -4.80
C TYR A 37 -7.38 1.65 -3.84
N TYR A 38 -6.71 0.87 -3.00
CA TYR A 38 -5.70 1.43 -2.11
C TYR A 38 -4.52 1.97 -2.92
N GLU A 39 -4.16 1.29 -3.99
CA GLU A 39 -3.02 1.73 -4.80
C GLU A 39 -3.37 2.97 -5.63
N THR A 40 -4.62 3.13 -6.02
CA THR A 40 -5.01 4.22 -6.88
C THR A 40 -5.67 5.38 -6.15
N GLY A 41 -5.96 5.21 -4.88
CA GLY A 41 -6.57 6.29 -4.11
C GLY A 41 -8.08 6.33 -4.15
N LYS A 42 -8.72 5.36 -4.79
CA LYS A 42 -10.17 5.33 -4.77
C LYS A 42 -10.72 5.04 -3.40
N ARG A 43 -9.92 4.38 -2.57
CA ARG A 43 -10.33 4.06 -1.23
C ARG A 43 -9.10 4.11 -0.36
N ASN A 44 -9.24 4.56 0.85
CA ASN A 44 -8.12 4.58 1.80
C ASN A 44 -8.27 3.45 2.78
N PRO A 45 -7.20 2.73 3.07
CA PRO A 45 -7.27 1.69 4.09
C PRO A 45 -7.36 2.33 5.47
N ASP A 46 -8.01 1.64 6.40
CA ASP A 46 -8.03 2.12 7.77
C ASP A 46 -6.69 1.82 8.43
N LEU A 47 -6.52 2.26 9.65
CA LEU A 47 -5.25 2.11 10.33
C LEU A 47 -4.85 0.65 10.48
N GLN A 48 -5.82 -0.20 10.76
CA GLN A 48 -5.52 -1.60 10.93
C GLN A 48 -4.99 -2.22 9.65
N MET A 49 -5.59 -1.85 8.51
CA MET A 49 -5.11 -2.37 7.24
C MET A 49 -3.74 -1.80 6.90
N LEU A 50 -3.49 -0.53 7.25
CA LEU A 50 -2.17 0.06 7.04
C LEU A 50 -1.11 -0.72 7.81
N ARG A 51 -1.42 -1.11 9.04
CA ARG A 51 -0.48 -1.90 9.82
C ARG A 51 -0.22 -3.25 9.18
N LYS A 52 -1.28 -3.89 8.69
CA LYS A 52 -1.11 -5.18 8.04
C LYS A 52 -0.24 -5.06 6.81
N LEU A 53 -0.45 -4.02 6.02
CA LEU A 53 0.36 -3.81 4.83
C LEU A 53 1.81 -3.54 5.19
N SER A 54 2.01 -2.72 6.22
CA SER A 54 3.36 -2.42 6.69
C SER A 54 4.10 -3.68 7.12
N GLU A 55 3.41 -4.53 7.86
CA GLU A 55 4.02 -5.76 8.34
C GLU A 55 4.24 -6.75 7.21
N TYR A 56 3.27 -6.84 6.31
CA TYR A 56 3.38 -7.79 5.20
C TYR A 56 4.60 -7.49 4.34
N PHE A 57 4.82 -6.21 4.05
CA PHE A 57 5.94 -5.83 3.20
C PHE A 57 7.19 -5.44 3.99
N ASN A 58 7.09 -5.37 5.30
CA ASN A 58 8.21 -4.99 6.17
C ASN A 58 8.72 -3.60 5.79
N VAL A 59 7.83 -2.66 5.65
CA VAL A 59 8.15 -1.27 5.38
C VAL A 59 7.34 -0.40 6.33
N SER A 60 7.76 0.84 6.50
CA SER A 60 7.02 1.74 7.39
C SER A 60 5.75 2.21 6.73
N ILE A 61 4.82 2.71 7.54
CA ILE A 61 3.61 3.31 7.02
C ILE A 61 3.95 4.55 6.21
N ASP A 62 4.96 5.32 6.65
CA ASP A 62 5.42 6.44 5.87
C ASP A 62 5.81 6.02 4.46
N PHE A 63 6.53 4.92 4.35
CA PHE A 63 6.91 4.43 3.05
C PHE A 63 5.69 4.07 2.22
N LEU A 64 4.71 3.41 2.83
CA LEU A 64 3.52 3.01 2.10
C LEU A 64 2.82 4.22 1.50
N VAL A 65 2.77 5.30 2.24
CA VAL A 65 2.05 6.48 1.80
C VAL A 65 2.84 7.26 0.76
N ASN A 66 4.10 7.51 1.04
CA ASN A 66 4.90 8.44 0.25
C ASN A 66 5.89 7.82 -0.70
N GLY A 67 6.16 6.56 -0.55
CA GLY A 67 7.16 5.90 -1.40
C GLY A 67 8.56 6.12 -0.93
N GLU A 68 8.75 6.69 0.25
CA GLU A 68 10.09 6.87 0.80
C GLU A 68 10.00 6.99 2.30
N GLU A 69 11.09 6.67 2.95
CA GLU A 69 11.12 6.70 4.40
C GLU A 69 11.20 8.13 4.89
N PHE A 70 10.55 8.37 6.02
CA PHE A 70 10.64 9.68 6.65
C PHE A 70 12.05 9.90 7.14
N ARG A 71 12.58 11.10 6.90
CA ARG A 71 13.89 11.45 7.40
C ARG A 71 13.78 12.69 8.22
N GLU A 72 14.33 12.62 9.43
CA GLU A 72 14.32 13.76 10.28
C GLU A 72 15.50 14.60 9.93
N ARG A 73 15.39 15.92 9.98
CA ARG A 73 16.48 16.78 9.63
C ARG A 73 17.11 17.41 10.78
#